data_42246e47cdf77f977ba7cafe43270d96
#
_entry.id   42246e47cdf77f977ba7cafe43270d96
#
_cell.length_a   1.000
_cell.length_b   1.000
_cell.length_c   1.000
_cell.angle_alpha   90.00
_cell.angle_beta   90.00
_cell.angle_gamma   90.00
#
_symmetry.space_group_name_H-M   'P 1'
#
loop_
_entity.id
_entity.type
_entity.pdbx_description
1 polymer ?
#
loop_
_entity_poly.entity_id
_entity_poly.type
_entity_poly.pdbx_seq_one_letter_code
_entity_poly.pdbx_strand_id
1 'polypeptide(L)'
;MDKPRIAFAVRTIGGLLALLIVGSLLASCASVGGRKAVPLGLEDNAQVSGMQAETIRFWGDELPPNTAAFRAKRAAQLTRSRPEFRGGGRRPVTNSLALSGGGPLGAYGAGVLSGWTVAGTRPKFDVVTGVSAGALSAPFAFLGPKYDHALKHVFTQSHTNNVAVLTP
;
A
#
# COMPACT_ATOMS: atom_id res chain seq x y z
N MET A 1 59.68 10.12 -0.04
CA MET A 1 58.39 9.66 0.54
C MET A 1 57.30 9.82 -0.52
N ASP A 2 56.81 8.68 -1.05
CA ASP A 2 56.06 8.57 -2.31
C ASP A 2 54.62 9.09 -2.21
N LYS A 3 54.39 10.38 -2.50
CA LYS A 3 53.04 10.98 -2.62
C LYS A 3 52.09 10.26 -3.58
N PRO A 4 52.52 9.67 -4.74
CA PRO A 4 51.61 8.99 -5.66
C PRO A 4 51.00 7.69 -5.12
N ARG A 5 51.75 6.94 -4.29
CA ARG A 5 51.28 5.68 -3.69
C ARG A 5 50.19 5.89 -2.65
N ILE A 6 50.28 6.98 -1.88
CA ILE A 6 49.27 7.34 -0.88
C ILE A 6 47.97 7.79 -1.56
N ALA A 7 48.05 8.58 -2.63
CA ALA A 7 46.87 9.02 -3.38
C ALA A 7 46.16 7.86 -4.06
N PHE A 8 46.88 6.87 -4.57
CA PHE A 8 46.28 5.66 -5.16
C PHE A 8 45.58 4.80 -4.09
N ALA A 9 46.22 4.59 -2.93
CA ALA A 9 45.60 3.85 -1.82
C ALA A 9 44.32 4.51 -1.28
N VAL A 10 44.28 5.83 -1.15
CA VAL A 10 43.13 6.57 -0.68
C VAL A 10 41.96 6.45 -1.68
N ARG A 11 42.22 6.49 -2.99
CA ARG A 11 41.17 6.32 -4.02
C ARG A 11 40.59 4.91 -4.04
N THR A 12 41.43 3.87 -3.88
CA THR A 12 40.95 2.47 -3.84
C THR A 12 40.14 2.18 -2.57
N ILE A 13 40.58 2.68 -1.41
CA ILE A 13 39.86 2.52 -0.14
C ILE A 13 38.49 3.26 -0.19
N GLY A 14 38.48 4.46 -0.73
CA GLY A 14 37.25 5.23 -0.92
C GLY A 14 36.23 4.53 -1.85
N GLY A 15 36.74 3.92 -2.94
CA GLY A 15 35.90 3.14 -3.86
C GLY A 15 35.30 1.88 -3.22
N LEU A 16 36.14 1.14 -2.44
CA LEU A 16 35.68 -0.03 -1.69
C LEU A 16 34.64 0.33 -0.62
N LEU A 17 34.84 1.43 0.09
CA LEU A 17 33.88 1.92 1.10
C LEU A 17 32.53 2.32 0.48
N ALA A 18 32.58 3.01 -0.66
CA ALA A 18 31.39 3.38 -1.42
C ALA A 18 30.63 2.14 -1.91
N LEU A 19 31.32 1.12 -2.40
CA LEU A 19 30.73 -0.15 -2.83
C LEU A 19 30.08 -0.91 -1.66
N LEU A 20 30.69 -0.92 -0.49
CA LEU A 20 30.13 -1.51 0.73
C LEU A 20 28.88 -0.77 1.21
N ILE A 21 28.88 0.57 1.15
CA ILE A 21 27.73 1.38 1.51
C ILE A 21 26.56 1.13 0.53
N VAL A 22 26.82 1.12 -0.77
CA VAL A 22 25.80 0.83 -1.79
C VAL A 22 25.28 -0.61 -1.64
N GLY A 23 26.16 -1.58 -1.38
CA GLY A 23 25.77 -2.97 -1.13
C GLY A 23 24.89 -3.12 0.11
N SER A 24 25.19 -2.42 1.20
CA SER A 24 24.36 -2.45 2.41
C SER A 24 23.01 -1.75 2.24
N LEU A 25 22.93 -0.69 1.43
CA LEU A 25 21.66 -0.03 1.09
C LEU A 25 20.76 -0.92 0.21
N LEU A 26 21.34 -1.71 -0.68
CA LEU A 26 20.61 -2.67 -1.51
C LEU A 26 20.12 -3.90 -0.71
N ALA A 27 20.82 -4.29 0.33
CA ALA A 27 20.45 -5.40 1.21
C ALA A 27 19.32 -5.07 2.18
N SER A 28 18.94 -3.80 2.35
CA SER A 28 17.92 -3.36 3.30
C SER A 28 16.49 -3.85 2.99
N CYS A 29 16.26 -4.42 1.81
CA CYS A 29 14.99 -5.03 1.42
C CYS A 29 14.93 -6.55 1.64
N ALA A 30 16.01 -7.17 2.12
CA ALA A 30 16.02 -8.59 2.45
C ALA A 30 15.26 -8.80 3.77
N SER A 31 14.07 -9.38 3.70
CA SER A 31 13.32 -9.83 4.87
C SER A 31 14.14 -10.85 5.66
N VAL A 32 14.50 -10.51 6.87
CA VAL A 32 15.26 -11.36 7.82
C VAL A 32 14.36 -12.46 8.40
N GLY A 33 13.65 -13.15 7.61
CA GLY A 33 12.84 -14.29 8.04
C GLY A 33 12.27 -14.99 6.83
N GLY A 34 12.57 -16.26 6.68
CA GLY A 34 11.99 -17.07 5.62
C GLY A 34 10.47 -17.02 5.71
N ARG A 35 9.82 -16.41 4.72
CA ARG A 35 8.37 -16.44 4.61
C ARG A 35 7.93 -17.91 4.54
N LYS A 36 7.16 -18.36 5.51
CA LYS A 36 6.49 -19.65 5.41
C LYS A 36 5.38 -19.50 4.36
N ALA A 37 5.66 -19.92 3.14
CA ALA A 37 4.63 -20.00 2.10
C ALA A 37 3.57 -21.04 2.51
N VAL A 38 2.35 -20.84 2.06
CA VAL A 38 1.33 -21.88 2.14
C VAL A 38 1.85 -23.10 1.36
N PRO A 39 1.80 -24.33 1.91
CA PRO A 39 2.24 -25.52 1.17
C PRO A 39 1.50 -25.64 -0.15
N LEU A 40 2.21 -26.09 -1.18
CA LEU A 40 1.64 -26.29 -2.51
C LEU A 40 0.41 -27.21 -2.43
N GLY A 41 -0.69 -26.81 -3.08
CA GLY A 41 -1.96 -27.53 -3.08
C GLY A 41 -2.86 -27.24 -1.88
N LEU A 42 -2.46 -26.36 -0.95
CA LEU A 42 -3.29 -25.91 0.17
C LEU A 42 -3.71 -24.44 0.06
N GLU A 43 -3.40 -23.80 -1.05
CA GLU A 43 -3.71 -22.38 -1.30
C GLU A 43 -5.22 -22.10 -1.20
N ASP A 44 -6.04 -23.04 -1.68
CA ASP A 44 -7.50 -22.95 -1.65
C ASP A 44 -8.09 -23.09 -0.24
N ASN A 45 -7.34 -23.69 0.70
CA ASN A 45 -7.78 -23.83 2.09
C ASN A 45 -7.60 -22.55 2.91
N ALA A 46 -6.84 -21.58 2.41
CA ALA A 46 -6.67 -20.30 3.08
C ALA A 46 -7.88 -19.38 2.82
N GLN A 47 -9.00 -19.67 3.47
CA GLN A 47 -10.24 -18.92 3.32
C GLN A 47 -10.40 -17.87 4.41
N VAL A 48 -11.03 -16.75 4.06
CA VAL A 48 -11.44 -15.73 5.02
C VAL A 48 -12.83 -16.08 5.53
N SER A 49 -12.96 -16.24 6.85
CA SER A 49 -14.25 -16.60 7.46
C SER A 49 -15.37 -15.65 7.03
N GLY A 50 -16.50 -16.20 6.61
CA GLY A 50 -17.66 -15.45 6.15
C GLY A 50 -17.55 -14.84 4.74
N MET A 51 -16.47 -15.14 4.01
CA MET A 51 -16.27 -14.66 2.65
C MET A 51 -16.08 -15.83 1.67
N GLN A 52 -16.76 -15.76 0.51
CA GLN A 52 -16.54 -16.75 -0.56
C GLN A 52 -15.22 -16.45 -1.26
N ALA A 53 -14.27 -17.39 -1.20
CA ALA A 53 -12.93 -17.23 -1.76
C ALA A 53 -12.94 -16.82 -3.23
N GLU A 54 -13.78 -17.45 -4.05
CA GLU A 54 -13.93 -17.23 -5.49
C GLU A 54 -14.27 -15.78 -5.90
N THR A 55 -14.83 -14.99 -4.98
CA THR A 55 -15.25 -13.61 -5.27
C THR A 55 -14.35 -12.54 -4.67
N ILE A 56 -13.36 -12.92 -3.85
CA ILE A 56 -12.51 -11.97 -3.10
C ILE A 56 -11.02 -12.24 -3.25
N ARG A 57 -10.64 -13.44 -3.72
CA ARG A 57 -9.24 -13.83 -3.90
C ARG A 57 -9.05 -14.46 -5.27
N PHE A 58 -8.12 -13.90 -6.00
CA PHE A 58 -7.65 -14.40 -7.30
C PHE A 58 -6.25 -13.86 -7.54
N TRP A 59 -5.50 -14.51 -8.39
CA TRP A 59 -4.17 -14.04 -8.79
C TRP A 59 -4.26 -12.71 -9.52
N GLY A 60 -3.32 -11.80 -9.26
CA GLY A 60 -3.38 -10.43 -9.78
C GLY A 60 -3.20 -10.33 -11.30
N ASP A 61 -2.67 -11.36 -11.92
CA ASP A 61 -2.43 -11.54 -13.35
C ASP A 61 -3.52 -12.36 -14.04
N GLU A 62 -4.52 -12.85 -13.28
CA GLU A 62 -5.64 -13.63 -13.78
C GLU A 62 -6.98 -12.91 -13.62
N LEU A 63 -7.94 -13.25 -14.44
CA LEU A 63 -9.32 -12.83 -14.24
C LEU A 63 -9.95 -13.66 -13.11
N PRO A 64 -10.87 -13.07 -12.33
CA PRO A 64 -11.61 -13.85 -11.32
C PRO A 64 -12.25 -15.10 -11.94
N PRO A 65 -12.17 -16.25 -11.28
CA PRO A 65 -12.68 -17.52 -11.81
C PRO A 65 -14.14 -17.43 -12.29
N ASN A 66 -14.97 -16.70 -11.57
CA ASN A 66 -16.33 -16.36 -11.98
C ASN A 66 -16.46 -14.86 -12.27
N THR A 67 -15.95 -14.44 -13.42
CA THR A 67 -15.97 -13.03 -13.85
C THR A 67 -17.38 -12.44 -13.89
N ALA A 68 -18.38 -13.21 -14.27
CA ALA A 68 -19.78 -12.75 -14.33
C ALA A 68 -20.31 -12.45 -12.92
N ALA A 69 -20.13 -13.37 -11.97
CA ALA A 69 -20.52 -13.15 -10.57
C ALA A 69 -19.75 -12.00 -9.93
N PHE A 70 -18.45 -11.89 -10.19
CA PHE A 70 -17.63 -10.78 -9.73
C PHE A 70 -18.15 -9.43 -10.22
N ARG A 71 -18.45 -9.31 -11.52
CA ARG A 71 -19.02 -8.09 -12.13
C ARG A 71 -20.39 -7.77 -11.56
N ALA A 72 -21.26 -8.77 -11.39
CA ALA A 72 -22.58 -8.58 -10.80
C ALA A 72 -22.51 -8.08 -9.35
N LYS A 73 -21.62 -8.70 -8.53
CA LYS A 73 -21.36 -8.29 -7.15
C LYS A 73 -20.83 -6.85 -7.09
N ARG A 74 -19.89 -6.51 -7.97
CA ARG A 74 -19.33 -5.16 -8.08
C ARG A 74 -20.37 -4.13 -8.48
N ALA A 75 -21.21 -4.43 -9.49
CA ALA A 75 -22.31 -3.57 -9.90
C ALA A 75 -23.33 -3.35 -8.78
N ALA A 76 -23.72 -4.42 -8.08
CA ALA A 76 -24.62 -4.33 -6.94
C ALA A 76 -24.04 -3.49 -5.78
N GLN A 77 -22.72 -3.61 -5.52
CA GLN A 77 -22.03 -2.79 -4.52
C GLN A 77 -22.05 -1.32 -4.91
N LEU A 78 -21.71 -0.99 -6.15
CA LEU A 78 -21.74 0.39 -6.66
C LEU A 78 -23.15 0.98 -6.59
N THR A 79 -24.15 0.21 -6.99
CA THR A 79 -25.57 0.64 -6.94
C THR A 79 -26.05 0.90 -5.51
N ARG A 80 -25.54 0.17 -4.51
CA ARG A 80 -25.85 0.42 -3.09
C ARG A 80 -25.14 1.64 -2.54
N SER A 81 -23.87 1.82 -2.87
CA SER A 81 -23.07 2.94 -2.36
C SER A 81 -23.34 4.26 -3.10
N ARG A 82 -23.81 4.18 -4.33
CA ARG A 82 -24.03 5.31 -5.24
C ARG A 82 -25.35 5.11 -5.99
N PRO A 83 -26.49 5.59 -5.45
CA PRO A 83 -27.80 5.42 -6.07
C PRO A 83 -27.93 5.96 -7.50
N GLU A 84 -27.11 6.94 -7.86
CA GLU A 84 -27.03 7.51 -9.20
C GLU A 84 -26.63 6.49 -10.29
N PHE A 85 -26.04 5.35 -9.91
CA PHE A 85 -25.77 4.24 -10.84
C PHE A 85 -27.02 3.43 -11.21
N ARG A 86 -28.17 3.68 -10.59
CA ARG A 86 -29.44 2.97 -10.88
C ARG A 86 -30.13 3.48 -12.14
N GLY A 87 -29.83 4.71 -12.56
CA GLY A 87 -30.44 5.31 -13.73
C GLY A 87 -29.75 4.87 -15.02
N GLY A 88 -30.50 4.62 -16.09
CA GLY A 88 -29.98 4.30 -17.43
C GLY A 88 -29.35 5.49 -18.17
N GLY A 89 -29.02 6.57 -17.47
CA GLY A 89 -28.42 7.77 -18.02
C GLY A 89 -26.89 7.71 -18.15
N ARG A 90 -26.27 8.89 -18.24
CA ARG A 90 -24.80 9.04 -18.30
C ARG A 90 -24.15 8.36 -17.11
N ARG A 91 -23.14 7.52 -17.36
CA ARG A 91 -22.38 6.87 -16.28
C ARG A 91 -21.79 7.92 -15.36
N PRO A 92 -22.03 7.84 -14.05
CA PRO A 92 -21.44 8.79 -13.10
C PRO A 92 -19.92 8.65 -13.08
N VAL A 93 -19.25 9.74 -12.74
CA VAL A 93 -17.80 9.76 -12.57
C VAL A 93 -17.43 8.91 -11.35
N THR A 94 -16.49 7.98 -11.54
CA THR A 94 -15.88 7.21 -10.45
C THR A 94 -14.53 7.80 -10.07
N ASN A 95 -14.33 7.99 -8.78
CA ASN A 95 -13.07 8.52 -8.25
C ASN A 95 -12.25 7.37 -7.67
N SER A 96 -11.07 7.15 -8.20
CA SER A 96 -10.13 6.16 -7.70
C SER A 96 -8.89 6.84 -7.15
N LEU A 97 -8.40 6.37 -6.01
CA LEU A 97 -7.18 6.85 -5.37
C LEU A 97 -6.20 5.70 -5.22
N ALA A 98 -4.96 5.91 -5.65
CA ALA A 98 -3.85 4.99 -5.40
C ALA A 98 -2.83 5.66 -4.48
N LEU A 99 -2.48 4.99 -3.38
CA LEU A 99 -1.56 5.48 -2.36
C LEU A 99 -0.28 4.64 -2.39
N SER A 100 0.84 5.29 -2.67
CA SER A 100 2.17 4.67 -2.65
C SER A 100 2.59 4.30 -1.22
N GLY A 101 3.49 3.33 -1.13
CA GLY A 101 4.31 3.11 0.06
C GLY A 101 5.35 4.21 0.26
N GLY A 102 6.20 4.05 1.27
CA GLY A 102 7.29 4.99 1.55
C GLY A 102 7.60 5.14 3.05
N GLY A 103 7.16 4.21 3.88
CA GLY A 103 7.43 4.25 5.32
C GLY A 103 6.98 5.58 5.95
N PRO A 104 7.89 6.35 6.60
CA PRO A 104 7.57 7.63 7.23
C PRO A 104 7.00 8.68 6.27
N LEU A 105 7.30 8.58 4.97
CA LEU A 105 6.75 9.48 3.94
C LEU A 105 5.23 9.33 3.76
N GLY A 106 4.62 8.26 4.30
CA GLY A 106 3.16 8.12 4.39
C GLY A 106 2.48 9.28 5.12
N ALA A 107 3.19 9.95 6.05
CA ALA A 107 2.72 11.15 6.73
C ALA A 107 2.41 12.29 5.75
N TYR A 108 3.18 12.41 4.66
CA TYR A 108 2.90 13.38 3.60
C TYR A 108 1.54 13.10 2.95
N GLY A 109 1.26 11.85 2.57
CA GLY A 109 -0.03 11.45 1.99
C GLY A 109 -1.21 11.72 2.94
N ALA A 110 -1.04 11.44 4.23
CA ALA A 110 -2.02 11.76 5.26
C ALA A 110 -2.27 13.27 5.38
N GLY A 111 -1.19 14.07 5.30
CA GLY A 111 -1.26 15.53 5.28
C GLY A 111 -2.02 16.07 4.07
N VAL A 112 -1.72 15.55 2.87
CA VAL A 112 -2.42 15.91 1.62
C VAL A 112 -3.92 15.59 1.73
N LEU A 113 -4.30 14.39 2.17
CA LEU A 113 -5.70 14.01 2.32
C LEU A 113 -6.43 14.92 3.30
N SER A 114 -5.81 15.23 4.43
CA SER A 114 -6.39 16.12 5.45
C SER A 114 -6.51 17.57 4.94
N GLY A 115 -5.48 18.07 4.26
CA GLY A 115 -5.51 19.40 3.64
C GLY A 115 -6.57 19.50 2.54
N TRP A 116 -6.72 18.44 1.74
CA TRP A 116 -7.76 18.37 0.71
C TRP A 116 -9.18 18.42 1.31
N THR A 117 -9.38 17.79 2.48
CA THR A 117 -10.63 17.92 3.24
C THR A 117 -10.86 19.36 3.69
N VAL A 118 -9.83 20.03 4.23
CA VAL A 118 -9.93 21.44 4.65
C VAL A 118 -10.26 22.36 3.47
N ALA A 119 -9.71 22.06 2.29
CA ALA A 119 -10.01 22.79 1.06
C ALA A 119 -11.46 22.56 0.55
N GLY A 120 -12.20 21.61 1.12
CA GLY A 120 -13.60 21.35 0.78
C GLY A 120 -13.83 20.68 -0.59
N THR A 121 -12.75 20.32 -1.29
CA THR A 121 -12.81 19.78 -2.66
C THR A 121 -12.49 18.30 -2.76
N ARG A 122 -12.23 17.62 -1.63
CA ARG A 122 -11.94 16.18 -1.61
C ARG A 122 -13.16 15.38 -2.05
N PRO A 123 -13.06 14.61 -3.15
CA PRO A 123 -14.19 13.80 -3.61
C PRO A 123 -14.38 12.58 -2.68
N LYS A 124 -15.57 12.01 -2.74
CA LYS A 124 -15.78 10.64 -2.24
C LYS A 124 -15.12 9.67 -3.20
N PHE A 125 -14.27 8.79 -2.67
CA PHE A 125 -13.62 7.77 -3.46
C PHE A 125 -14.47 6.51 -3.55
N ASP A 126 -14.54 5.93 -4.74
CA ASP A 126 -15.22 4.66 -5.03
C ASP A 126 -14.28 3.47 -4.89
N VAL A 127 -13.00 3.71 -5.12
CA VAL A 127 -11.93 2.74 -4.97
C VAL A 127 -10.72 3.44 -4.36
N VAL A 128 -10.14 2.81 -3.36
CA VAL A 128 -8.84 3.23 -2.82
C VAL A 128 -7.94 2.00 -2.76
N THR A 129 -6.75 2.14 -3.30
CA THR A 129 -5.68 1.13 -3.20
C THR A 129 -4.49 1.73 -2.46
N GLY A 130 -3.75 0.90 -1.75
CA GLY A 130 -2.57 1.36 -1.04
C GLY A 130 -1.55 0.24 -0.87
N VAL A 131 -0.27 0.62 -0.85
CA VAL A 131 0.87 -0.27 -0.63
C VAL A 131 1.64 0.21 0.59
N SER A 132 2.05 -0.69 1.51
CA SER A 132 2.83 -0.36 2.71
C SER A 132 2.16 0.77 3.51
N ALA A 133 2.84 1.90 3.76
CA ALA A 133 2.26 3.07 4.44
C ALA A 133 0.98 3.60 3.76
N GLY A 134 0.88 3.47 2.43
CA GLY A 134 -0.35 3.78 1.70
C GLY A 134 -1.50 2.83 2.04
N ALA A 135 -1.22 1.55 2.35
CA ALA A 135 -2.24 0.61 2.81
C ALA A 135 -2.79 0.98 4.20
N LEU A 136 -1.95 1.54 5.08
CA LEU A 136 -2.41 2.08 6.37
C LEU A 136 -3.35 3.28 6.18
N SER A 137 -3.10 4.12 5.18
CA SER A 137 -3.91 5.31 4.88
C SER A 137 -5.20 5.00 4.12
N ALA A 138 -5.22 3.92 3.32
CA ALA A 138 -6.29 3.60 2.40
C ALA A 138 -7.69 3.47 3.06
N PRO A 139 -7.86 2.79 4.21
CA PRO A 139 -9.16 2.70 4.88
C PRO A 139 -9.72 4.08 5.27
N PHE A 140 -8.89 4.96 5.80
CA PHE A 140 -9.30 6.31 6.20
C PHE A 140 -9.64 7.18 5.01
N ALA A 141 -8.86 7.05 3.92
CA ALA A 141 -9.13 7.74 2.68
C ALA A 141 -10.49 7.32 2.09
N PHE A 142 -10.80 6.02 2.10
CA PHE A 142 -12.05 5.46 1.61
C PHE A 142 -13.26 5.85 2.47
N LEU A 143 -13.11 5.79 3.80
CA LEU A 143 -14.18 6.10 4.76
C LEU A 143 -14.48 7.60 4.83
N GLY A 144 -13.56 8.45 4.39
CA GLY A 144 -13.78 9.87 4.18
C GLY A 144 -13.38 10.78 5.35
N PRO A 145 -13.72 12.08 5.25
CA PRO A 145 -13.19 13.17 6.10
C PRO A 145 -13.35 12.97 7.61
N LYS A 146 -14.41 12.31 8.05
CA LYS A 146 -14.65 12.06 9.49
C LYS A 146 -13.54 11.22 10.15
N TYR A 147 -12.75 10.53 9.36
CA TYR A 147 -11.64 9.70 9.83
C TYR A 147 -10.26 10.37 9.72
N ASP A 148 -10.20 11.62 9.27
CA ASP A 148 -8.91 12.33 9.11
C ASP A 148 -8.19 12.54 10.44
N HIS A 149 -8.91 12.65 11.55
CA HIS A 149 -8.30 12.68 12.88
C HIS A 149 -7.56 11.38 13.18
N ALA A 150 -8.18 10.23 12.92
CA ALA A 150 -7.56 8.92 13.12
C ALA A 150 -6.36 8.73 12.16
N LEU A 151 -6.49 9.17 10.91
CA LEU A 151 -5.39 9.16 9.94
C LEU A 151 -4.19 9.96 10.44
N LYS A 152 -4.41 11.19 10.92
CA LYS A 152 -3.34 12.01 11.51
C LYS A 152 -2.71 11.31 12.72
N HIS A 153 -3.52 10.76 13.61
CA HIS A 153 -3.04 10.06 14.80
C HIS A 153 -2.08 8.92 14.46
N VAL A 154 -2.41 8.10 13.46
CA VAL A 154 -1.54 7.00 12.99
C VAL A 154 -0.15 7.48 12.62
N PHE A 155 -0.03 8.62 11.96
CA PHE A 155 1.27 9.12 11.46
C PHE A 155 1.97 10.12 12.39
N THR A 156 1.30 10.64 13.42
CA THR A 156 1.90 11.62 14.35
C THR A 156 2.12 11.08 15.75
N GLN A 157 1.36 10.08 16.15
CA GLN A 157 1.39 9.55 17.51
C GLN A 157 1.84 8.09 17.59
N SER A 158 1.91 7.39 16.46
CA SER A 158 2.37 6.00 16.42
C SER A 158 3.83 5.92 16.02
N HIS A 159 4.62 5.19 16.78
CA HIS A 159 5.99 4.85 16.45
C HIS A 159 6.02 3.48 15.76
N THR A 160 7.12 3.18 15.06
CA THR A 160 7.30 1.90 14.35
C THR A 160 7.01 0.70 15.26
N ASN A 161 7.43 0.75 16.51
CA ASN A 161 7.22 -0.32 17.49
C ASN A 161 5.75 -0.55 17.88
N ASN A 162 4.87 0.41 17.60
CA ASN A 162 3.42 0.26 17.80
C ASN A 162 2.74 -0.42 16.60
N VAL A 163 3.41 -0.41 15.44
CA VAL A 163 2.84 -0.91 14.17
C VAL A 163 3.42 -2.27 13.81
N ALA A 164 4.69 -2.51 14.13
CA ALA A 164 5.38 -3.76 13.82
C ALA A 164 6.38 -4.11 14.93
N VAL A 165 6.31 -5.34 15.41
CA VAL A 165 7.34 -5.91 16.29
C VAL A 165 8.26 -6.74 15.41
N LEU A 166 9.52 -6.33 15.31
CA LEU A 166 10.56 -7.14 14.68
C LEU A 166 11.01 -8.17 15.71
N THR A 167 10.57 -9.41 15.54
CA THR A 167 11.14 -10.55 16.27
C THR A 167 12.38 -11.02 15.55
N PRO A 168 13.50 -11.22 16.26
CA PRO A 168 14.75 -11.73 15.69
C PRO A 168 14.59 -13.16 15.16
#